data_6c3eea5beac72a6f6a04244dc67c0c93
#
_entry.id   6c3eea5beac72a6f6a04244dc67c0c93
#
_cell.length_a   1.000
_cell.length_b   1.000
_cell.length_c   1.000
_cell.angle_alpha   90.00
_cell.angle_beta   90.00
_cell.angle_gamma   90.00
#
_symmetry.space_group_name_H-M   'P 1'
#
loop_
_entity.id
_entity.type
_entity.pdbx_description
1 polymer ?
#
loop_
_entity_poly.entity_id
_entity_poly.type
_entity_poly.pdbx_seq_one_letter_code
_entity_poly.pdbx_strand_id
1 'polypeptide(L)'
;VFVHSRKETAKTAQYLLDTAVEKDEHHRFFPTEVSKQELEDAVKQYTIRNEELKKLLPTGFAIHHAGLCRSDRTAVEELFGKGLIQVLVSTMTLAWGVNLPAHTVIIKGTQMYSPEHSAWVELSPQDILQMLGRAGRPQFEKCGEGIIITKAAELPYYLSLMNAQLPIESQFIRKLADNLNAEIVMGTVQNVAEAVAWLGYTYLYIRMLRNPSLYGVDPASLKEDPTLLQFRVDLIHSAATQLAKNALIKYDVKTGIFESTGLGRIASYYYLSNASVATYNANLKPGMTEIELFRLFSLSGEFSQITVRPEEKLELDSLMKKVPIPIRESVENPCAKVNVLLQSYISRVTLEKFAMACDMVYITQSAGRILRALFEIAVLRGWSTLAQRCLTLCKMVSHQQWETQSPLRQFGTLPASVLKRLDNKPIPFERYYDMTPVDLEELVGTRGETIKNLGAKLSSMVHKIPRLSAEATILPLTRSVLSVELALTADFDYDVEVHGPSQGFHLLVEDGDGEQLLYYQYWVLKARYAEETQYVNFTVPLFDPMPPQYFLRILSDSWLKAETTHVISFRSLILPEKFPPHTELLDLQPLPLSALHNPQFEALYAGEITSLNPIQTQVFQTVYESDTSVL
;
A
#
# COMPACT_ATOMS: atom_id res chain seq x y z
N VAL A 1 -18.32 9.52 24.05
CA VAL A 1 -19.05 10.33 23.07
C VAL A 1 -18.45 10.10 21.70
N PHE A 2 -19.27 9.67 20.73
CA PHE A 2 -18.85 9.51 19.35
C PHE A 2 -19.15 10.77 18.53
N VAL A 3 -18.13 11.20 17.75
CA VAL A 3 -18.19 12.34 16.81
C VAL A 3 -17.65 11.92 15.43
N HIS A 4 -17.92 12.70 14.37
CA HIS A 4 -17.68 12.26 13.00
C HIS A 4 -16.45 12.85 12.32
N SER A 5 -15.65 13.66 13.02
CA SER A 5 -14.37 14.14 12.51
C SER A 5 -13.30 14.23 13.60
N ARG A 6 -12.02 14.13 13.21
CA ARG A 6 -10.88 14.24 14.14
C ARG A 6 -10.85 15.59 14.86
N LYS A 7 -11.16 16.69 14.15
CA LYS A 7 -11.26 18.03 14.73
C LYS A 7 -12.37 18.16 15.79
N GLU A 8 -13.48 17.47 15.56
CA GLU A 8 -14.61 17.48 16.49
C GLU A 8 -14.29 16.79 17.81
N THR A 9 -13.33 15.84 17.86
CA THR A 9 -13.00 15.16 19.12
C THR A 9 -12.48 16.15 20.16
N ALA A 10 -11.45 16.92 19.84
CA ALA A 10 -10.87 17.91 20.74
C ALA A 10 -11.84 19.04 21.04
N LYS A 11 -12.53 19.57 20.01
CA LYS A 11 -13.52 20.64 20.18
C LYS A 11 -14.66 20.23 21.10
N THR A 12 -15.19 19.01 20.96
CA THR A 12 -16.27 18.51 21.81
C THR A 12 -15.78 18.21 23.22
N ALA A 13 -14.59 17.62 23.39
CA ALA A 13 -14.01 17.38 24.71
C ALA A 13 -13.78 18.70 25.47
N GLN A 14 -13.23 19.70 24.82
CA GLN A 14 -12.99 21.02 25.41
C GLN A 14 -14.32 21.69 25.77
N TYR A 15 -15.31 21.67 24.87
CA TYR A 15 -16.64 22.25 25.15
C TYR A 15 -17.32 21.59 26.35
N LEU A 16 -17.24 20.26 26.47
CA LEU A 16 -17.80 19.55 27.62
C LEU A 16 -17.09 19.91 28.92
N LEU A 17 -15.78 20.02 28.89
CA LEU A 17 -14.98 20.45 30.04
C LEU A 17 -15.33 21.89 30.47
N ASP A 18 -15.35 22.82 29.51
CA ASP A 18 -15.67 24.23 29.78
C ASP A 18 -17.08 24.38 30.38
N THR A 19 -18.05 23.64 29.83
CA THR A 19 -19.44 23.64 30.34
C THR A 19 -19.53 23.01 31.74
N ALA A 20 -18.76 21.94 31.99
CA ALA A 20 -18.72 21.32 33.32
C ALA A 20 -18.13 22.26 34.37
N VAL A 21 -17.10 23.03 33.99
CA VAL A 21 -16.48 24.07 34.88
C VAL A 21 -17.44 25.23 35.11
N GLU A 22 -18.12 25.73 34.03
CA GLU A 22 -19.09 26.84 34.15
C GLU A 22 -20.26 26.50 35.05
N LYS A 23 -20.73 25.23 35.02
CA LYS A 23 -21.82 24.74 35.88
C LYS A 23 -21.39 24.22 37.24
N ASP A 24 -20.09 24.31 37.58
CA ASP A 24 -19.49 23.73 38.78
C ASP A 24 -19.75 22.23 38.97
N GLU A 25 -19.89 21.51 37.83
CA GLU A 25 -20.12 20.06 37.81
C GLU A 25 -18.87 19.25 37.47
N HIS A 26 -17.71 19.89 37.27
CA HIS A 26 -16.46 19.25 36.89
C HIS A 26 -16.03 18.12 37.84
N HIS A 27 -16.38 18.23 39.15
CA HIS A 27 -16.11 17.21 40.15
C HIS A 27 -16.79 15.85 39.86
N ARG A 28 -17.88 15.82 39.11
CA ARG A 28 -18.59 14.59 38.71
C ARG A 28 -17.83 13.74 37.70
N PHE A 29 -16.91 14.35 36.99
CA PHE A 29 -16.10 13.68 35.96
C PHE A 29 -14.72 13.24 36.47
N PHE A 30 -14.45 13.42 37.77
CA PHE A 30 -13.30 12.82 38.41
C PHE A 30 -13.71 11.54 39.14
N PRO A 31 -12.86 10.50 39.12
CA PRO A 31 -13.08 9.32 39.95
C PRO A 31 -13.13 9.72 41.41
N THR A 32 -14.19 9.38 42.12
CA THR A 32 -14.46 9.81 43.50
C THR A 32 -13.45 9.29 44.52
N GLU A 33 -12.71 8.22 44.20
CA GLU A 33 -11.75 7.56 45.10
C GLU A 33 -10.31 7.62 44.57
N VAL A 34 -10.12 7.92 43.30
CA VAL A 34 -8.78 8.04 42.70
C VAL A 34 -8.31 9.49 42.86
N SER A 35 -7.24 9.72 43.57
CA SER A 35 -6.70 11.05 43.74
C SER A 35 -6.28 11.62 42.39
N LYS A 36 -6.47 12.93 42.20
CA LYS A 36 -5.91 13.66 41.05
C LYS A 36 -4.43 13.32 40.84
N GLN A 37 -3.76 13.00 41.93
CA GLN A 37 -2.37 12.62 41.98
C GLN A 37 -2.10 11.26 41.31
N GLU A 38 -3.00 10.27 41.46
CA GLU A 38 -2.87 8.97 40.79
C GLU A 38 -3.06 9.09 39.28
N LEU A 39 -3.99 9.95 38.83
CA LEU A 39 -4.14 10.24 37.40
C LEU A 39 -2.90 10.94 36.85
N GLU A 40 -2.38 11.96 37.55
CA GLU A 40 -1.16 12.68 37.16
C GLU A 40 0.06 11.73 37.10
N ASP A 41 0.21 10.84 38.08
CA ASP A 41 1.32 9.89 38.14
C ASP A 41 1.17 8.78 37.07
N ALA A 42 -0.06 8.36 36.80
CA ALA A 42 -0.32 7.43 35.69
C ALA A 42 -0.03 8.07 34.32
N VAL A 43 -0.40 9.33 34.12
CA VAL A 43 -0.10 10.08 32.89
C VAL A 43 1.40 10.30 32.69
N LYS A 44 2.18 10.51 33.77
CA LYS A 44 3.65 10.66 33.68
C LYS A 44 4.37 9.42 33.17
N GLN A 45 3.76 8.21 33.27
CA GLN A 45 4.33 6.97 32.76
C GLN A 45 4.33 6.91 31.22
N TYR A 46 3.55 7.78 30.56
CA TYR A 46 3.41 7.80 29.12
C TYR A 46 4.01 9.07 28.52
N THR A 47 4.71 8.93 27.40
CA THR A 47 5.19 10.08 26.62
C THR A 47 4.10 10.50 25.63
N ILE A 48 3.23 11.42 26.06
CA ILE A 48 2.15 11.95 25.22
C ILE A 48 2.71 13.00 24.25
N ARG A 49 2.44 12.83 22.97
CA ARG A 49 2.92 13.72 21.90
C ARG A 49 1.88 14.75 21.44
N ASN A 50 0.60 14.41 21.53
CA ASN A 50 -0.48 15.30 21.10
C ASN A 50 -0.74 16.38 22.17
N GLU A 51 -0.65 17.65 21.78
CA GLU A 51 -0.78 18.79 22.69
C GLU A 51 -2.20 18.98 23.24
N GLU A 52 -3.24 18.65 22.45
CA GLU A 52 -4.63 18.72 22.91
C GLU A 52 -4.89 17.65 23.97
N LEU A 53 -4.38 16.44 23.74
CA LEU A 53 -4.49 15.33 24.67
C LEU A 53 -3.76 15.63 25.99
N LYS A 54 -2.56 16.24 25.96
CA LYS A 54 -1.82 16.65 27.16
C LYS A 54 -2.63 17.58 28.06
N LYS A 55 -3.43 18.48 27.47
CA LYS A 55 -4.26 19.44 28.21
C LYS A 55 -5.48 18.78 28.84
N LEU A 56 -6.08 17.80 28.18
CA LEU A 56 -7.32 17.15 28.60
C LEU A 56 -7.10 16.04 29.63
N LEU A 57 -6.04 15.24 29.51
CA LEU A 57 -5.79 14.09 30.39
C LEU A 57 -5.82 14.42 31.89
N PRO A 58 -5.19 15.51 32.39
CA PRO A 58 -5.21 15.82 33.81
C PRO A 58 -6.61 16.15 34.35
N THR A 59 -7.58 16.39 33.48
CA THR A 59 -8.96 16.71 33.85
C THR A 59 -9.92 15.52 33.81
N GLY A 60 -9.41 14.30 33.54
CA GLY A 60 -10.24 13.10 33.37
C GLY A 60 -10.92 12.98 32.01
N PHE A 61 -10.60 13.87 31.06
CA PHE A 61 -11.09 13.86 29.69
C PHE A 61 -10.00 13.35 28.73
N ALA A 62 -10.41 12.65 27.69
CA ALA A 62 -9.51 12.25 26.64
C ALA A 62 -10.18 12.26 25.26
N ILE A 63 -9.33 12.25 24.24
CA ILE A 63 -9.72 12.11 22.84
C ILE A 63 -9.09 10.85 22.24
N HIS A 64 -9.81 10.23 21.30
CA HIS A 64 -9.28 9.07 20.58
C HIS A 64 -9.69 9.12 19.09
N HIS A 65 -8.71 9.05 18.21
CA HIS A 65 -8.93 8.96 16.77
C HIS A 65 -7.71 8.40 16.04
N ALA A 66 -7.88 7.91 14.82
CA ALA A 66 -6.81 7.30 14.03
C ALA A 66 -5.63 8.24 13.67
N GLY A 67 -5.79 9.55 13.85
CA GLY A 67 -4.72 10.53 13.64
C GLY A 67 -3.76 10.70 14.82
N LEU A 68 -4.06 10.12 15.99
CA LEU A 68 -3.12 10.07 17.11
C LEU A 68 -2.02 9.04 16.84
N CYS A 69 -0.81 9.29 17.35
CA CYS A 69 0.24 8.28 17.29
C CYS A 69 -0.13 7.04 18.12
N ARG A 70 0.52 5.92 17.85
CA ARG A 70 0.19 4.65 18.51
C ARG A 70 0.38 4.73 20.03
N SER A 71 1.47 5.38 20.48
CA SER A 71 1.74 5.56 21.92
C SER A 71 0.61 6.32 22.63
N ASP A 72 0.12 7.42 22.03
CA ASP A 72 -0.96 8.22 22.60
C ASP A 72 -2.27 7.43 22.65
N ARG A 73 -2.60 6.66 21.61
CA ARG A 73 -3.78 5.80 21.58
C ARG A 73 -3.74 4.75 22.67
N THR A 74 -2.63 4.00 22.78
CA THR A 74 -2.43 2.99 23.81
C THR A 74 -2.56 3.57 25.22
N ALA A 75 -1.96 4.74 25.47
CA ALA A 75 -2.07 5.43 26.77
C ALA A 75 -3.54 5.76 27.11
N VAL A 76 -4.30 6.31 26.17
CA VAL A 76 -5.72 6.61 26.37
C VAL A 76 -6.54 5.34 26.63
N GLU A 77 -6.29 4.28 25.86
CA GLU A 77 -6.97 3.01 25.99
C GLU A 77 -6.75 2.36 27.36
N GLU A 78 -5.50 2.36 27.83
CA GLU A 78 -5.16 1.81 29.16
C GLU A 78 -5.71 2.65 30.31
N LEU A 79 -5.58 3.98 30.23
CA LEU A 79 -6.10 4.89 31.27
C LEU A 79 -7.62 4.83 31.37
N PHE A 80 -8.32 4.74 30.22
CA PHE A 80 -9.78 4.58 30.21
C PHE A 80 -10.19 3.20 30.74
N GLY A 81 -9.48 2.13 30.35
CA GLY A 81 -9.72 0.78 30.87
C GLY A 81 -9.52 0.65 32.38
N LYS A 82 -8.59 1.40 32.96
CA LYS A 82 -8.37 1.51 34.41
C LYS A 82 -9.40 2.40 35.12
N GLY A 83 -10.30 3.07 34.38
CA GLY A 83 -11.30 3.99 34.96
C GLY A 83 -10.74 5.33 35.39
N LEU A 84 -9.50 5.66 35.05
CA LEU A 84 -8.86 6.95 35.37
C LEU A 84 -9.35 8.09 34.47
N ILE A 85 -9.87 7.77 33.28
CA ILE A 85 -10.53 8.70 32.38
C ILE A 85 -12.01 8.41 32.43
N GLN A 86 -12.83 9.43 32.69
CA GLN A 86 -14.29 9.31 32.79
C GLN A 86 -15.01 9.69 31.50
N VAL A 87 -14.43 10.61 30.72
CA VAL A 87 -15.03 11.07 29.46
C VAL A 87 -14.05 10.86 28.31
N LEU A 88 -14.47 10.00 27.37
CA LEU A 88 -13.72 9.74 26.16
C LEU A 88 -14.49 10.22 24.94
N VAL A 89 -13.94 11.17 24.19
CA VAL A 89 -14.52 11.67 22.94
C VAL A 89 -13.74 11.04 21.78
N SER A 90 -14.45 10.29 20.93
CA SER A 90 -13.82 9.46 19.91
C SER A 90 -14.52 9.55 18.56
N THR A 91 -13.78 9.25 17.51
CA THR A 91 -14.35 8.93 16.20
C THR A 91 -14.78 7.46 16.16
N MET A 92 -15.62 7.11 15.18
CA MET A 92 -16.18 5.77 14.97
C MET A 92 -15.10 4.67 14.94
N THR A 93 -13.84 4.99 14.61
CA THR A 93 -12.73 4.01 14.58
C THR A 93 -12.53 3.25 15.89
N LEU A 94 -12.86 3.86 17.03
CA LEU A 94 -12.80 3.19 18.33
C LEU A 94 -13.82 2.04 18.45
N ALA A 95 -15.00 2.19 17.84
CA ALA A 95 -16.06 1.19 17.91
C ALA A 95 -15.64 -0.14 17.26
N TRP A 96 -14.80 -0.08 16.22
CA TRP A 96 -14.35 -1.25 15.46
C TRP A 96 -13.03 -1.87 15.97
N GLY A 97 -12.14 -1.04 16.49
CA GLY A 97 -10.73 -1.46 16.71
C GLY A 97 -10.40 -1.91 18.13
N VAL A 98 -11.17 -1.49 19.14
CA VAL A 98 -10.81 -1.69 20.56
C VAL A 98 -12.02 -2.08 21.37
N ASN A 99 -11.85 -2.98 22.35
CA ASN A 99 -12.91 -3.35 23.27
C ASN A 99 -12.85 -2.51 24.55
N LEU A 100 -13.35 -1.27 24.47
CA LEU A 100 -13.45 -0.34 25.60
C LEU A 100 -14.92 -0.03 25.89
N PRO A 101 -15.57 -0.80 26.76
CA PRO A 101 -16.96 -0.54 27.13
C PRO A 101 -17.09 0.64 28.09
N ALA A 102 -18.17 1.40 27.95
CA ALA A 102 -18.55 2.51 28.80
C ALA A 102 -19.97 2.30 29.36
N HIS A 103 -20.32 2.90 30.50
CA HIS A 103 -21.69 2.85 30.99
C HIS A 103 -22.65 3.51 30.01
N THR A 104 -22.36 4.76 29.62
CA THR A 104 -23.18 5.54 28.69
C THR A 104 -22.41 5.84 27.41
N VAL A 105 -23.07 5.61 26.27
CA VAL A 105 -22.56 5.95 24.94
C VAL A 105 -23.46 7.02 24.32
N ILE A 106 -22.85 8.09 23.84
CA ILE A 106 -23.54 9.20 23.19
C ILE A 106 -23.04 9.30 21.75
N ILE A 107 -23.96 9.19 20.78
CA ILE A 107 -23.68 9.43 19.36
C ILE A 107 -24.11 10.87 19.05
N LYS A 108 -23.13 11.78 18.87
CA LYS A 108 -23.37 13.20 18.63
C LYS A 108 -23.58 13.47 17.15
N GLY A 109 -24.80 13.37 16.69
CA GLY A 109 -25.17 13.47 15.27
C GLY A 109 -25.10 12.12 14.55
N THR A 110 -25.84 11.98 13.48
CA THR A 110 -25.97 10.74 12.71
C THR A 110 -25.52 10.89 11.26
N GLN A 111 -25.09 12.10 10.87
CA GLN A 111 -24.60 12.38 9.52
C GLN A 111 -23.10 12.51 9.49
N MET A 112 -22.47 11.84 8.54
CA MET A 112 -21.07 12.00 8.22
C MET A 112 -20.90 12.41 6.75
N TYR A 113 -19.84 13.16 6.48
CA TYR A 113 -19.49 13.44 5.10
C TYR A 113 -18.83 12.20 4.46
N SER A 114 -19.45 11.67 3.40
CA SER A 114 -18.92 10.56 2.62
C SER A 114 -18.25 11.10 1.35
N PRO A 115 -16.92 10.98 1.22
CA PRO A 115 -16.24 11.29 -0.03
C PRO A 115 -16.69 10.40 -1.20
N GLU A 116 -17.05 9.16 -0.91
CA GLU A 116 -17.57 8.21 -1.91
C GLU A 116 -18.88 8.67 -2.55
N HIS A 117 -19.77 9.28 -1.78
CA HIS A 117 -21.03 9.83 -2.27
C HIS A 117 -20.95 11.33 -2.55
N SER A 118 -19.82 11.97 -2.23
CA SER A 118 -19.65 13.43 -2.31
C SER A 118 -20.76 14.22 -1.62
N ALA A 119 -21.32 13.67 -0.54
CA ALA A 119 -22.48 14.20 0.18
C ALA A 119 -22.42 13.87 1.68
N TRP A 120 -23.27 14.58 2.45
CA TRP A 120 -23.58 14.18 3.81
C TRP A 120 -24.54 12.99 3.75
N VAL A 121 -24.14 11.87 4.35
CA VAL A 121 -24.91 10.63 4.40
C VAL A 121 -25.20 10.26 5.85
N GLU A 122 -26.33 9.60 6.08
CA GLU A 122 -26.63 9.02 7.38
C GLU A 122 -25.67 7.86 7.66
N LEU A 123 -25.32 7.69 8.94
CA LEU A 123 -24.52 6.56 9.40
C LEU A 123 -25.21 5.24 9.07
N SER A 124 -24.42 4.26 8.71
CA SER A 124 -24.97 2.93 8.43
C SER A 124 -25.56 2.30 9.71
N PRO A 125 -26.56 1.41 9.57
CA PRO A 125 -27.09 0.65 10.70
C PRO A 125 -25.99 -0.07 11.48
N GLN A 126 -24.99 -0.61 10.79
CA GLN A 126 -23.87 -1.31 11.40
C GLN A 126 -23.03 -0.38 12.27
N ASP A 127 -22.74 0.83 11.80
CA ASP A 127 -21.93 1.80 12.54
C ASP A 127 -22.64 2.22 13.83
N ILE A 128 -23.94 2.51 13.76
CA ILE A 128 -24.76 2.86 14.93
C ILE A 128 -24.78 1.71 15.95
N LEU A 129 -25.05 0.49 15.49
CA LEU A 129 -25.09 -0.69 16.37
C LEU A 129 -23.71 -1.00 16.99
N GLN A 130 -22.62 -0.80 16.25
CA GLN A 130 -21.25 -0.98 16.76
C GLN A 130 -20.90 0.06 17.83
N MET A 131 -21.29 1.32 17.63
CA MET A 131 -21.09 2.37 18.62
C MET A 131 -21.94 2.12 19.86
N LEU A 132 -23.23 1.81 19.71
CA LEU A 132 -24.12 1.48 20.82
C LEU A 132 -23.69 0.19 21.55
N GLY A 133 -23.12 -0.78 20.84
CA GLY A 133 -22.55 -1.99 21.42
C GLY A 133 -21.36 -1.76 22.37
N ARG A 134 -20.92 -0.51 22.52
CA ARG A 134 -19.94 -0.10 23.56
C ARG A 134 -20.62 0.33 24.86
N ALA A 135 -21.96 0.44 24.90
CA ALA A 135 -22.70 0.73 26.12
C ALA A 135 -22.84 -0.53 26.98
N GLY A 136 -22.59 -0.38 28.28
CA GLY A 136 -22.63 -1.44 29.27
C GLY A 136 -21.30 -2.14 29.50
N ARG A 137 -21.01 -2.44 30.77
CA ARG A 137 -19.84 -3.17 31.25
C ARG A 137 -20.29 -4.49 31.88
N PRO A 138 -20.35 -5.61 31.13
CA PRO A 138 -20.90 -6.88 31.63
C PRO A 138 -20.31 -7.36 32.95
N GLN A 139 -19.06 -6.98 33.25
CA GLN A 139 -18.37 -7.36 34.48
C GLN A 139 -18.78 -6.51 35.69
N PHE A 140 -19.34 -5.32 35.50
CA PHE A 140 -19.62 -4.34 36.55
C PHE A 140 -21.08 -3.91 36.62
N GLU A 141 -21.84 -4.01 35.51
CA GLU A 141 -23.14 -3.38 35.35
C GLU A 141 -24.13 -4.33 34.64
N LYS A 142 -25.41 -4.25 35.05
CA LYS A 142 -26.48 -5.06 34.45
C LYS A 142 -27.08 -4.42 33.19
N CYS A 143 -26.88 -3.12 32.96
CA CYS A 143 -27.39 -2.37 31.83
C CYS A 143 -26.41 -1.29 31.39
N GLY A 144 -26.52 -0.89 30.15
CA GLY A 144 -25.82 0.26 29.58
C GLY A 144 -26.81 1.22 28.96
N GLU A 145 -26.44 2.47 28.81
CA GLU A 145 -27.25 3.52 28.23
C GLU A 145 -26.69 3.98 26.88
N GLY A 146 -27.54 4.00 25.86
CA GLY A 146 -27.19 4.52 24.53
C GLY A 146 -28.05 5.72 24.16
N ILE A 147 -27.44 6.84 23.83
CA ILE A 147 -28.09 8.08 23.43
C ILE A 147 -27.72 8.42 22.00
N ILE A 148 -28.74 8.56 21.12
CA ILE A 148 -28.55 9.01 19.74
C ILE A 148 -29.10 10.40 19.60
N ILE A 149 -28.26 11.37 19.23
CA ILE A 149 -28.66 12.74 18.92
C ILE A 149 -28.80 12.84 17.40
N THR A 150 -30.03 12.96 16.90
CA THR A 150 -30.35 12.99 15.47
C THR A 150 -31.38 14.04 15.12
N LYS A 151 -31.66 14.23 13.84
CA LYS A 151 -32.73 15.10 13.35
C LYS A 151 -34.08 14.43 13.53
N ALA A 152 -35.13 15.22 13.75
CA ALA A 152 -36.51 14.71 13.92
C ALA A 152 -36.98 13.90 12.68
N ALA A 153 -36.54 14.27 11.48
CA ALA A 153 -36.90 13.58 10.25
C ALA A 153 -36.34 12.14 10.20
N GLU A 154 -35.21 11.87 10.85
CA GLU A 154 -34.53 10.56 10.86
C GLU A 154 -35.02 9.65 12.02
N LEU A 155 -35.82 10.18 12.95
CA LEU A 155 -36.30 9.43 14.12
C LEU A 155 -36.99 8.11 13.75
N PRO A 156 -37.92 8.05 12.77
CA PRO A 156 -38.59 6.80 12.39
C PRO A 156 -37.58 5.71 11.92
N TYR A 157 -36.54 6.12 11.19
CA TYR A 157 -35.49 5.22 10.73
C TYR A 157 -34.75 4.58 11.91
N TYR A 158 -34.30 5.40 12.88
CA TYR A 158 -33.56 4.88 14.03
C TYR A 158 -34.42 4.06 14.98
N LEU A 159 -35.69 4.38 15.12
CA LEU A 159 -36.68 3.55 15.87
C LEU A 159 -36.86 2.17 15.20
N SER A 160 -36.98 2.14 13.87
CA SER A 160 -37.08 0.89 13.12
C SER A 160 -35.80 0.04 13.23
N LEU A 161 -34.64 0.70 13.22
CA LEU A 161 -33.36 0.06 13.41
C LEU A 161 -33.23 -0.58 14.81
N MET A 162 -33.60 0.16 15.86
CA MET A 162 -33.56 -0.32 17.25
C MET A 162 -34.52 -1.50 17.50
N ASN A 163 -35.63 -1.51 16.80
CA ASN A 163 -36.62 -2.61 16.87
C ASN A 163 -36.25 -3.80 15.95
N ALA A 164 -35.08 -3.82 15.36
CA ALA A 164 -34.62 -4.86 14.42
C ALA A 164 -35.55 -5.10 13.22
N GLN A 165 -36.32 -4.07 12.82
CA GLN A 165 -37.27 -4.15 11.70
C GLN A 165 -36.59 -4.00 10.33
N LEU A 166 -35.39 -3.42 10.31
CA LEU A 166 -34.59 -3.22 9.08
C LEU A 166 -33.48 -4.28 9.00
N PRO A 167 -33.59 -5.26 8.09
CA PRO A 167 -32.54 -6.21 7.88
C PRO A 167 -31.34 -5.54 7.21
N ILE A 168 -30.14 -5.93 7.64
CA ILE A 168 -28.90 -5.52 6.98
C ILE A 168 -28.74 -6.36 5.72
N GLU A 169 -28.68 -5.72 4.56
CA GLU A 169 -28.47 -6.38 3.28
C GLU A 169 -27.01 -6.43 2.87
N SER A 170 -26.60 -7.51 2.19
CA SER A 170 -25.22 -7.67 1.75
C SER A 170 -24.91 -6.80 0.52
N GLN A 171 -23.78 -6.08 0.56
CA GLN A 171 -23.23 -5.33 -0.57
C GLN A 171 -22.14 -6.12 -1.31
N PHE A 172 -21.91 -7.37 -0.93
CA PHE A 172 -20.78 -8.18 -1.39
C PHE A 172 -20.80 -8.44 -2.90
N ILE A 173 -21.97 -8.49 -3.51
CA ILE A 173 -22.12 -8.74 -4.96
C ILE A 173 -21.36 -7.71 -5.81
N ARG A 174 -21.30 -6.44 -5.36
CA ARG A 174 -20.57 -5.37 -6.06
C ARG A 174 -19.05 -5.55 -6.01
N LYS A 175 -18.55 -6.28 -5.02
CA LYS A 175 -17.12 -6.55 -4.79
C LYS A 175 -16.76 -8.02 -5.05
N LEU A 176 -17.69 -8.80 -5.61
CA LEU A 176 -17.50 -10.23 -5.80
C LEU A 176 -16.27 -10.54 -6.65
N ALA A 177 -16.07 -9.84 -7.77
CA ALA A 177 -14.92 -10.05 -8.63
C ALA A 177 -13.59 -9.75 -7.91
N ASP A 178 -13.49 -8.62 -7.20
CA ASP A 178 -12.28 -8.23 -6.48
C ASP A 178 -11.94 -9.25 -5.37
N ASN A 179 -12.95 -9.70 -4.62
CA ASN A 179 -12.76 -10.71 -3.57
C ASN A 179 -12.45 -12.11 -4.14
N LEU A 180 -13.09 -12.50 -5.25
CA LEU A 180 -12.77 -13.74 -5.93
C LEU A 180 -11.32 -13.77 -6.42
N ASN A 181 -10.80 -12.65 -6.96
CA ASN A 181 -9.39 -12.53 -7.32
C ASN A 181 -8.48 -12.76 -6.10
N ALA A 182 -8.81 -12.19 -4.94
CA ALA A 182 -8.03 -12.37 -3.71
C ALA A 182 -8.00 -13.85 -3.28
N GLU A 183 -9.13 -14.54 -3.30
CA GLU A 183 -9.21 -15.96 -2.94
C GLU A 183 -8.43 -16.86 -3.92
N ILE A 184 -8.46 -16.55 -5.22
CA ILE A 184 -7.66 -17.27 -6.23
C ILE A 184 -6.16 -17.03 -6.00
N VAL A 185 -5.76 -15.79 -5.70
CA VAL A 185 -4.36 -15.45 -5.41
C VAL A 185 -3.86 -16.15 -4.15
N MET A 186 -4.70 -16.27 -3.12
CA MET A 186 -4.38 -16.98 -1.87
C MET A 186 -4.37 -18.51 -2.05
N GLY A 187 -4.92 -19.02 -3.16
CA GLY A 187 -4.99 -20.45 -3.43
C GLY A 187 -6.13 -21.18 -2.71
N THR A 188 -7.01 -20.46 -2.01
CA THR A 188 -8.21 -21.03 -1.35
C THR A 188 -9.28 -21.43 -2.35
N VAL A 189 -9.28 -20.84 -3.54
CA VAL A 189 -10.19 -21.13 -4.64
C VAL A 189 -9.37 -21.39 -5.90
N GLN A 190 -9.46 -22.61 -6.43
CA GLN A 190 -8.72 -23.04 -7.63
C GLN A 190 -9.63 -23.36 -8.82
N ASN A 191 -10.93 -23.55 -8.57
CA ASN A 191 -11.91 -23.90 -9.60
C ASN A 191 -13.31 -23.38 -9.27
N VAL A 192 -14.21 -23.45 -10.25
CA VAL A 192 -15.61 -22.97 -10.12
C VAL A 192 -16.34 -23.64 -8.96
N ALA A 193 -16.15 -24.96 -8.76
CA ALA A 193 -16.85 -25.68 -7.71
C ALA A 193 -16.47 -25.17 -6.30
N GLU A 194 -15.18 -24.94 -6.08
CA GLU A 194 -14.66 -24.35 -4.82
C GLU A 194 -15.15 -22.91 -4.64
N ALA A 195 -15.19 -22.10 -5.73
CA ALA A 195 -15.71 -20.73 -5.67
C ALA A 195 -17.19 -20.70 -5.29
N VAL A 196 -17.99 -21.61 -5.84
CA VAL A 196 -19.42 -21.75 -5.52
C VAL A 196 -19.60 -22.19 -4.06
N ALA A 197 -18.77 -23.12 -3.59
CA ALA A 197 -18.76 -23.52 -2.17
C ALA A 197 -18.40 -22.34 -1.26
N TRP A 198 -17.31 -21.62 -1.58
CA TRP A 198 -16.89 -20.41 -0.87
C TRP A 198 -18.00 -19.35 -0.79
N LEU A 199 -18.69 -19.08 -1.91
CA LEU A 199 -19.82 -18.15 -1.91
C LEU A 199 -20.94 -18.58 -0.97
N GLY A 200 -21.14 -19.89 -0.77
CA GLY A 200 -22.10 -20.47 0.16
C GLY A 200 -21.83 -20.18 1.64
N TYR A 201 -20.59 -19.81 2.01
CA TYR A 201 -20.23 -19.41 3.37
C TYR A 201 -20.40 -17.91 3.62
N THR A 202 -20.74 -17.13 2.60
CA THR A 202 -20.85 -15.67 2.72
C THR A 202 -22.21 -15.24 3.23
N TYR A 203 -22.26 -14.06 3.87
CA TYR A 203 -23.52 -13.43 4.26
C TYR A 203 -24.41 -13.12 3.06
N LEU A 204 -23.82 -12.86 1.89
CA LEU A 204 -24.56 -12.67 0.64
C LEU A 204 -25.49 -13.85 0.35
N TYR A 205 -24.98 -15.07 0.47
CA TYR A 205 -25.76 -16.29 0.19
C TYR A 205 -27.00 -16.39 1.10
N ILE A 206 -26.82 -16.13 2.40
CA ILE A 206 -27.93 -16.13 3.36
C ILE A 206 -28.97 -15.07 3.01
N ARG A 207 -28.52 -13.88 2.57
CA ARG A 207 -29.45 -12.81 2.18
C ARG A 207 -30.17 -13.11 0.86
N MET A 208 -29.50 -13.72 -0.11
CA MET A 208 -30.14 -14.18 -1.35
C MET A 208 -31.27 -15.17 -1.10
N LEU A 209 -31.10 -16.09 -0.13
CA LEU A 209 -32.14 -17.01 0.28
C LEU A 209 -33.31 -16.32 1.02
N ARG A 210 -33.03 -15.27 1.79
CA ARG A 210 -34.03 -14.56 2.60
C ARG A 210 -34.78 -13.47 1.84
N ASN A 211 -34.10 -12.78 0.93
CA ASN A 211 -34.66 -11.68 0.15
C ASN A 211 -34.21 -11.78 -1.32
N PRO A 212 -34.65 -12.83 -2.05
CA PRO A 212 -34.14 -13.15 -3.38
C PRO A 212 -34.32 -12.02 -4.39
N SER A 213 -35.47 -11.35 -4.38
CA SER A 213 -35.79 -10.29 -5.34
C SER A 213 -34.83 -9.11 -5.32
N LEU A 214 -34.25 -8.78 -4.15
CA LEU A 214 -33.27 -7.70 -4.03
C LEU A 214 -31.95 -8.02 -4.77
N TYR A 215 -31.64 -9.29 -4.90
CA TYR A 215 -30.40 -9.78 -5.54
C TYR A 215 -30.63 -10.25 -6.97
N GLY A 216 -31.81 -9.98 -7.54
CA GLY A 216 -32.13 -10.38 -8.92
C GLY A 216 -32.47 -11.86 -9.08
N VAL A 217 -32.74 -12.56 -7.98
CA VAL A 217 -33.21 -13.95 -7.99
C VAL A 217 -34.72 -13.97 -8.11
N ASP A 218 -35.24 -14.68 -9.09
CA ASP A 218 -36.69 -14.93 -9.17
C ASP A 218 -37.13 -15.83 -8.00
N PRO A 219 -38.11 -15.41 -7.18
CA PRO A 219 -38.64 -16.26 -6.13
C PRO A 219 -39.18 -17.61 -6.59
N ALA A 220 -39.58 -17.72 -7.86
CA ALA A 220 -40.00 -18.99 -8.45
C ALA A 220 -38.83 -19.97 -8.57
N SER A 221 -37.63 -19.49 -8.90
CA SER A 221 -36.41 -20.30 -9.04
C SER A 221 -36.01 -20.99 -7.72
N LEU A 222 -36.35 -20.43 -6.57
CA LEU A 222 -36.12 -21.05 -5.26
C LEU A 222 -36.90 -22.35 -5.04
N LYS A 223 -37.99 -22.57 -5.80
CA LYS A 223 -38.76 -23.82 -5.71
C LYS A 223 -38.08 -24.94 -6.49
N GLU A 224 -37.40 -24.58 -7.59
CA GLU A 224 -36.70 -25.53 -8.45
C GLU A 224 -35.26 -25.80 -7.95
N ASP A 225 -34.56 -24.75 -7.53
CA ASP A 225 -33.23 -24.82 -6.91
C ASP A 225 -33.21 -24.14 -5.54
N PRO A 226 -33.56 -24.84 -4.45
CA PRO A 226 -33.60 -24.30 -3.09
C PRO A 226 -32.22 -23.84 -2.59
N THR A 227 -31.13 -24.28 -3.23
CA THR A 227 -29.74 -23.96 -2.86
C THR A 227 -29.17 -22.83 -3.70
N LEU A 228 -29.91 -22.35 -4.70
CA LEU A 228 -29.44 -21.36 -5.68
C LEU A 228 -28.09 -21.78 -6.33
N LEU A 229 -27.92 -23.07 -6.58
CA LEU A 229 -26.66 -23.60 -7.13
C LEU A 229 -26.34 -22.98 -8.49
N GLN A 230 -27.30 -23.01 -9.42
CA GLN A 230 -27.13 -22.46 -10.76
C GLN A 230 -26.86 -20.95 -10.70
N PHE A 231 -27.59 -20.21 -9.90
CA PHE A 231 -27.40 -18.78 -9.76
C PHE A 231 -26.01 -18.42 -9.18
N ARG A 232 -25.52 -19.21 -8.22
CA ARG A 232 -24.14 -19.05 -7.70
C ARG A 232 -23.09 -19.34 -8.76
N VAL A 233 -23.30 -20.40 -9.57
CA VAL A 233 -22.40 -20.71 -10.70
C VAL A 233 -22.37 -19.54 -11.69
N ASP A 234 -23.52 -18.97 -12.04
CA ASP A 234 -23.62 -17.85 -12.99
C ASP A 234 -22.93 -16.58 -12.45
N LEU A 235 -23.08 -16.28 -11.15
CA LEU A 235 -22.37 -15.19 -10.49
C LEU A 235 -20.84 -15.38 -10.55
N ILE A 236 -20.36 -16.57 -10.21
CA ILE A 236 -18.92 -16.89 -10.24
C ILE A 236 -18.38 -16.85 -11.66
N HIS A 237 -19.12 -17.43 -12.65
CA HIS A 237 -18.73 -17.38 -14.05
C HIS A 237 -18.63 -15.94 -14.58
N SER A 238 -19.60 -15.09 -14.26
CA SER A 238 -19.60 -13.68 -14.64
C SER A 238 -18.40 -12.93 -14.02
N ALA A 239 -18.15 -13.12 -12.73
CA ALA A 239 -17.01 -12.52 -12.04
C ALA A 239 -15.66 -13.01 -12.61
N ALA A 240 -15.50 -14.32 -12.82
CA ALA A 240 -14.30 -14.91 -13.38
C ALA A 240 -14.03 -14.45 -14.82
N THR A 241 -15.07 -14.35 -15.64
CA THR A 241 -14.97 -13.82 -17.03
C THR A 241 -14.50 -12.36 -17.02
N GLN A 242 -15.02 -11.54 -16.10
CA GLN A 242 -14.59 -10.16 -15.94
C GLN A 242 -13.11 -10.06 -15.50
N LEU A 243 -12.69 -10.89 -14.56
CA LEU A 243 -11.30 -10.95 -14.11
C LEU A 243 -10.36 -11.42 -15.22
N ALA A 244 -10.74 -12.44 -15.97
CA ALA A 244 -9.95 -12.97 -17.08
C ALA A 244 -9.82 -11.94 -18.22
N LYS A 245 -10.88 -11.20 -18.54
CA LYS A 245 -10.85 -10.10 -19.52
C LYS A 245 -9.81 -9.05 -19.17
N ASN A 246 -9.61 -8.77 -17.88
CA ASN A 246 -8.65 -7.79 -17.39
C ASN A 246 -7.29 -8.41 -17.04
N ALA A 247 -7.06 -9.68 -17.43
CA ALA A 247 -5.82 -10.43 -17.20
C ALA A 247 -5.40 -10.57 -15.73
N LEU A 248 -6.36 -10.50 -14.79
CA LEU A 248 -6.12 -10.73 -13.37
C LEU A 248 -5.99 -12.21 -13.04
N ILE A 249 -6.75 -13.03 -13.75
CA ILE A 249 -6.68 -14.50 -13.68
C ILE A 249 -6.62 -15.09 -15.08
N LYS A 250 -6.19 -16.34 -15.19
CA LYS A 250 -6.51 -17.18 -16.33
C LYS A 250 -7.69 -18.08 -15.94
N TYR A 251 -8.70 -18.14 -16.78
CA TYR A 251 -9.89 -18.91 -16.56
C TYR A 251 -10.16 -19.83 -17.75
N ASP A 252 -10.06 -21.12 -17.53
CA ASP A 252 -10.49 -22.12 -18.52
C ASP A 252 -11.96 -22.46 -18.29
N VAL A 253 -12.81 -21.97 -19.19
CA VAL A 253 -14.27 -22.17 -19.12
C VAL A 253 -14.67 -23.64 -19.22
N LYS A 254 -13.86 -24.48 -19.92
CA LYS A 254 -14.20 -25.89 -20.12
C LYS A 254 -13.93 -26.73 -18.89
N THR A 255 -12.79 -26.52 -18.26
CA THR A 255 -12.38 -27.27 -17.05
C THR A 255 -12.85 -26.60 -15.77
N GLY A 256 -13.19 -25.31 -15.81
CA GLY A 256 -13.55 -24.51 -14.67
C GLY A 256 -12.37 -24.14 -13.76
N ILE A 257 -11.12 -24.29 -14.22
CA ILE A 257 -9.91 -24.05 -13.45
C ILE A 257 -9.50 -22.57 -13.50
N PHE A 258 -9.01 -22.06 -12.38
CA PHE A 258 -8.45 -20.72 -12.23
C PHE A 258 -6.95 -20.78 -11.98
N GLU A 259 -6.20 -19.85 -12.59
CA GLU A 259 -4.81 -19.60 -12.30
C GLU A 259 -4.59 -18.12 -12.00
N SER A 260 -3.85 -17.80 -10.93
CA SER A 260 -3.49 -16.42 -10.62
C SER A 260 -2.42 -15.89 -11.58
N THR A 261 -2.53 -14.63 -12.00
CA THR A 261 -1.50 -13.93 -12.76
C THR A 261 -0.64 -13.02 -11.86
N GLY A 262 0.51 -12.54 -12.38
CA GLY A 262 1.29 -11.51 -11.68
C GLY A 262 0.47 -10.23 -11.42
N LEU A 263 -0.35 -9.83 -12.40
CA LEU A 263 -1.23 -8.66 -12.27
C LEU A 263 -2.33 -8.87 -11.23
N GLY A 264 -2.91 -10.08 -11.17
CA GLY A 264 -3.89 -10.45 -10.13
C GLY A 264 -3.32 -10.40 -8.73
N ARG A 265 -2.05 -10.83 -8.55
CA ARG A 265 -1.34 -10.75 -7.27
C ARG A 265 -1.11 -9.31 -6.84
N ILE A 266 -0.66 -8.44 -7.76
CA ILE A 266 -0.49 -6.99 -7.48
C ILE A 266 -1.83 -6.36 -7.09
N ALA A 267 -2.90 -6.62 -7.86
CA ALA A 267 -4.22 -6.08 -7.58
C ALA A 267 -4.75 -6.52 -6.21
N SER A 268 -4.59 -7.79 -5.84
CA SER A 268 -4.97 -8.33 -4.54
C SER A 268 -4.15 -7.71 -3.42
N TYR A 269 -2.83 -7.64 -3.54
CA TYR A 269 -1.94 -7.13 -2.51
C TYR A 269 -2.17 -5.65 -2.20
N TYR A 270 -2.39 -4.83 -3.25
CA TYR A 270 -2.62 -3.39 -3.11
C TYR A 270 -4.10 -3.00 -3.04
N TYR A 271 -5.03 -3.94 -2.98
CA TYR A 271 -6.48 -3.68 -2.97
C TYR A 271 -6.94 -2.79 -4.14
N LEU A 272 -6.42 -3.06 -5.35
CA LEU A 272 -6.89 -2.39 -6.56
C LEU A 272 -8.20 -2.98 -7.02
N SER A 273 -9.14 -2.11 -7.39
CA SER A 273 -10.37 -2.55 -8.02
C SER A 273 -10.12 -3.09 -9.43
N ASN A 274 -10.89 -4.08 -9.84
CA ASN A 274 -10.86 -4.60 -11.20
C ASN A 274 -11.07 -3.49 -12.26
N ALA A 275 -11.89 -2.48 -11.96
CA ALA A 275 -12.10 -1.31 -12.82
C ALA A 275 -10.81 -0.49 -13.01
N SER A 276 -10.02 -0.29 -11.95
CA SER A 276 -8.72 0.40 -12.04
C SER A 276 -7.73 -0.37 -12.90
N VAL A 277 -7.66 -1.69 -12.72
CA VAL A 277 -6.78 -2.54 -13.54
C VAL A 277 -7.18 -2.50 -15.01
N ALA A 278 -8.49 -2.51 -15.32
CA ALA A 278 -8.98 -2.34 -16.70
C ALA A 278 -8.51 -1.00 -17.30
N THR A 279 -8.61 0.08 -16.53
CA THR A 279 -8.14 1.41 -16.91
C THR A 279 -6.62 1.42 -17.18
N TYR A 280 -5.84 0.77 -16.32
CA TYR A 280 -4.38 0.70 -16.48
C TYR A 280 -3.98 -0.16 -17.66
N ASN A 281 -4.65 -1.29 -17.89
CA ASN A 281 -4.40 -2.12 -19.07
C ASN A 281 -4.64 -1.37 -20.39
N ALA A 282 -5.64 -0.49 -20.42
CA ALA A 282 -5.98 0.28 -21.61
C ALA A 282 -5.04 1.49 -21.84
N ASN A 283 -4.54 2.12 -20.79
CA ASN A 283 -3.89 3.43 -20.90
C ASN A 283 -2.41 3.45 -20.54
N LEU A 284 -1.90 2.48 -19.76
CA LEU A 284 -0.51 2.47 -19.31
C LEU A 284 0.45 2.14 -20.45
N LYS A 285 1.46 3.00 -20.66
CA LYS A 285 2.47 2.90 -21.73
C LYS A 285 3.88 3.10 -21.17
N PRO A 286 4.94 2.51 -21.74
CA PRO A 286 6.31 2.56 -21.20
C PRO A 286 6.87 3.98 -21.10
N GLY A 287 6.64 4.82 -22.09
CA GLY A 287 7.20 6.19 -22.17
C GLY A 287 6.33 7.29 -21.57
N MET A 288 5.34 6.97 -20.71
CA MET A 288 4.43 7.98 -20.13
C MET A 288 5.19 9.10 -19.42
N THR A 289 4.75 10.33 -19.70
CA THR A 289 5.22 11.54 -19.00
C THR A 289 4.58 11.66 -17.62
N GLU A 290 5.10 12.55 -16.77
CA GLU A 290 4.49 12.84 -15.48
C GLU A 290 3.05 13.34 -15.60
N ILE A 291 2.77 14.21 -16.61
CA ILE A 291 1.43 14.72 -16.89
C ILE A 291 0.45 13.55 -17.13
N GLU A 292 0.85 12.60 -17.96
CA GLU A 292 0.05 11.42 -18.28
C GLU A 292 -0.10 10.48 -17.08
N LEU A 293 0.93 10.37 -16.23
CA LEU A 293 0.89 9.54 -15.03
C LEU A 293 -0.07 10.12 -13.97
N PHE A 294 -0.04 11.43 -13.72
CA PHE A 294 -1.01 12.10 -12.84
C PHE A 294 -2.44 11.97 -13.38
N ARG A 295 -2.61 12.09 -14.69
CA ARG A 295 -3.90 11.84 -15.34
C ARG A 295 -4.36 10.40 -15.16
N LEU A 296 -3.49 9.42 -15.41
CA LEU A 296 -3.81 8.00 -15.24
C LEU A 296 -4.21 7.68 -13.80
N PHE A 297 -3.48 8.21 -12.84
CA PHE A 297 -3.83 8.10 -11.43
C PHE A 297 -5.25 8.62 -11.15
N SER A 298 -5.59 9.78 -11.71
CA SER A 298 -6.90 10.40 -11.50
C SER A 298 -8.07 9.62 -12.13
N LEU A 299 -7.80 8.72 -13.08
CA LEU A 299 -8.77 7.84 -13.72
C LEU A 299 -9.02 6.54 -12.94
N SER A 300 -8.35 6.33 -11.81
CA SER A 300 -8.54 5.11 -11.00
C SER A 300 -9.99 4.97 -10.54
N GLY A 301 -10.50 3.74 -10.62
CA GLY A 301 -11.89 3.42 -10.27
C GLY A 301 -12.24 3.72 -8.81
N GLU A 302 -11.24 3.77 -7.94
CA GLU A 302 -11.35 4.17 -6.54
C GLU A 302 -11.89 5.60 -6.38
N PHE A 303 -11.69 6.47 -7.37
CA PHE A 303 -12.12 7.87 -7.36
C PHE A 303 -13.38 8.14 -8.20
N SER A 304 -14.02 7.11 -8.72
CA SER A 304 -15.19 7.23 -9.61
C SER A 304 -16.38 7.98 -9.01
N GLN A 305 -16.45 8.04 -7.68
CA GLN A 305 -17.55 8.71 -6.96
C GLN A 305 -17.27 10.20 -6.67
N ILE A 306 -16.03 10.67 -6.89
CA ILE A 306 -15.69 12.07 -6.68
C ILE A 306 -16.33 12.91 -7.78
N THR A 307 -17.08 13.96 -7.35
CA THR A 307 -17.75 14.90 -8.25
C THR A 307 -17.29 16.32 -7.99
N VAL A 308 -17.48 17.20 -8.98
CA VAL A 308 -17.19 18.63 -8.86
C VAL A 308 -18.48 19.37 -8.50
N ARG A 309 -18.49 20.05 -7.35
CA ARG A 309 -19.64 20.84 -6.90
C ARG A 309 -19.57 22.27 -7.43
N PRO A 310 -20.71 22.93 -7.67
CA PRO A 310 -20.74 24.30 -8.18
C PRO A 310 -19.91 25.29 -7.34
N GLU A 311 -19.97 25.18 -6.01
CA GLU A 311 -19.27 26.04 -5.06
C GLU A 311 -17.75 25.85 -5.04
N GLU A 312 -17.23 24.73 -5.57
CA GLU A 312 -15.81 24.41 -5.59
C GLU A 312 -15.08 24.94 -6.83
N LYS A 313 -15.84 25.25 -7.92
CA LYS A 313 -15.27 25.57 -9.23
C LYS A 313 -14.28 26.74 -9.22
N LEU A 314 -14.56 27.80 -8.46
CA LEU A 314 -13.68 28.97 -8.36
C LEU A 314 -12.36 28.65 -7.68
N GLU A 315 -12.42 27.89 -6.57
CA GLU A 315 -11.21 27.46 -5.86
C GLU A 315 -10.39 26.46 -6.69
N LEU A 316 -11.05 25.51 -7.35
CA LEU A 316 -10.41 24.58 -8.28
C LEU A 316 -9.70 25.29 -9.43
N ASP A 317 -10.33 26.27 -10.09
CA ASP A 317 -9.71 27.04 -11.16
C ASP A 317 -8.46 27.81 -10.67
N SER A 318 -8.54 28.38 -9.46
CA SER A 318 -7.39 29.03 -8.83
C SER A 318 -6.26 28.06 -8.54
N LEU A 319 -6.57 26.84 -8.04
CA LEU A 319 -5.59 25.81 -7.73
C LEU A 319 -4.95 25.25 -9.01
N MET A 320 -5.74 24.99 -10.07
CA MET A 320 -5.24 24.50 -11.36
C MET A 320 -4.16 25.42 -11.97
N LYS A 321 -4.23 26.73 -11.70
CA LYS A 321 -3.23 27.71 -12.15
C LYS A 321 -1.96 27.72 -11.29
N LYS A 322 -2.03 27.18 -10.07
CA LYS A 322 -0.93 27.21 -9.09
C LYS A 322 -0.16 25.88 -9.00
N VAL A 323 -0.76 24.77 -9.44
CA VAL A 323 -0.10 23.46 -9.37
C VAL A 323 1.07 23.35 -10.34
N PRO A 324 2.17 22.68 -9.96
CA PRO A 324 3.38 22.61 -10.77
C PRO A 324 3.22 21.86 -12.10
N ILE A 325 2.39 20.80 -12.14
CA ILE A 325 2.18 20.00 -13.33
C ILE A 325 0.88 20.42 -13.99
N PRO A 326 0.90 20.85 -15.26
CA PRO A 326 -0.28 21.37 -15.94
C PRO A 326 -1.35 20.29 -16.14
N ILE A 327 -2.60 20.67 -15.94
CA ILE A 327 -3.78 19.82 -16.09
C ILE A 327 -4.52 20.26 -17.35
N ARG A 328 -4.82 19.30 -18.23
CA ARG A 328 -5.45 19.57 -19.54
C ARG A 328 -6.97 19.48 -19.50
N GLU A 329 -7.50 18.80 -18.52
CA GLU A 329 -8.94 18.61 -18.32
C GLU A 329 -9.61 19.91 -17.84
N SER A 330 -10.90 20.07 -18.17
CA SER A 330 -11.68 21.21 -17.69
C SER A 330 -11.95 21.13 -16.17
N VAL A 331 -12.19 22.28 -15.54
CA VAL A 331 -12.54 22.38 -14.10
C VAL A 331 -13.76 21.52 -13.72
N GLU A 332 -14.65 21.26 -14.68
CA GLU A 332 -15.87 20.48 -14.46
C GLU A 332 -15.61 18.96 -14.45
N ASN A 333 -14.43 18.53 -14.89
CA ASN A 333 -14.08 17.12 -14.96
C ASN A 333 -13.65 16.61 -13.58
N PRO A 334 -14.27 15.55 -13.02
CA PRO A 334 -13.86 14.96 -11.76
C PRO A 334 -12.39 14.53 -11.72
N CYS A 335 -11.83 14.07 -12.84
CA CYS A 335 -10.41 13.69 -12.92
C CYS A 335 -9.49 14.90 -12.73
N ALA A 336 -9.87 16.09 -13.21
CA ALA A 336 -9.13 17.33 -12.94
C ALA A 336 -9.10 17.63 -11.44
N LYS A 337 -10.24 17.48 -10.75
CA LYS A 337 -10.32 17.66 -9.31
C LYS A 337 -9.41 16.70 -8.54
N VAL A 338 -9.42 15.41 -8.88
CA VAL A 338 -8.54 14.41 -8.25
C VAL A 338 -7.07 14.77 -8.46
N ASN A 339 -6.69 15.16 -9.67
CA ASN A 339 -5.34 15.57 -10.03
C ASN A 339 -4.88 16.82 -9.27
N VAL A 340 -5.71 17.88 -9.25
CA VAL A 340 -5.44 19.11 -8.50
C VAL A 340 -5.26 18.85 -7.02
N LEU A 341 -6.14 18.03 -6.43
CA LEU A 341 -6.08 17.72 -4.99
C LEU A 341 -4.84 16.91 -4.61
N LEU A 342 -4.41 15.96 -5.46
CA LEU A 342 -3.16 15.24 -5.24
C LEU A 342 -1.95 16.18 -5.29
N GLN A 343 -1.87 17.05 -6.29
CA GLN A 343 -0.79 18.03 -6.43
C GLN A 343 -0.81 19.06 -5.29
N SER A 344 -2.00 19.51 -4.87
CA SER A 344 -2.17 20.42 -3.72
C SER A 344 -1.69 19.77 -2.42
N TYR A 345 -1.91 18.47 -2.25
CA TYR A 345 -1.40 17.72 -1.11
C TYR A 345 0.13 17.63 -1.10
N ILE A 346 0.75 17.30 -2.23
CA ILE A 346 2.22 17.27 -2.38
C ILE A 346 2.81 18.67 -2.09
N SER A 347 2.14 19.73 -2.56
CA SER A 347 2.54 21.12 -2.37
C SER A 347 2.22 21.67 -0.97
N ARG A 348 1.56 20.90 -0.09
CA ARG A 348 1.11 21.32 1.25
C ARG A 348 0.20 22.54 1.25
N VAL A 349 -0.64 22.66 0.22
CA VAL A 349 -1.61 23.76 0.10
C VAL A 349 -2.78 23.52 1.05
N THR A 350 -3.17 24.52 1.82
CA THR A 350 -4.37 24.49 2.64
C THR A 350 -5.59 24.83 1.79
N LEU A 351 -6.65 24.01 1.91
CA LEU A 351 -7.89 24.19 1.18
C LEU A 351 -8.90 24.96 2.04
N GLU A 352 -9.67 25.85 1.43
CA GLU A 352 -10.68 26.66 2.12
C GLU A 352 -11.98 25.88 2.34
N LYS A 353 -12.40 25.10 1.34
CA LYS A 353 -13.64 24.33 1.38
C LYS A 353 -13.48 23.01 2.13
N PHE A 354 -14.30 22.80 3.13
CA PHE A 354 -14.28 21.57 3.95
C PHE A 354 -14.46 20.29 3.10
N ALA A 355 -15.39 20.30 2.15
CA ALA A 355 -15.68 19.16 1.29
C ALA A 355 -14.46 18.79 0.42
N MET A 356 -13.75 19.78 -0.16
CA MET A 356 -12.50 19.54 -0.91
C MET A 356 -11.39 18.99 -0.02
N ALA A 357 -11.29 19.47 1.23
CA ALA A 357 -10.33 18.92 2.18
C ALA A 357 -10.62 17.44 2.52
N CYS A 358 -11.90 17.07 2.67
CA CYS A 358 -12.31 15.68 2.86
C CYS A 358 -11.99 14.82 1.63
N ASP A 359 -12.29 15.31 0.43
CA ASP A 359 -11.98 14.62 -0.82
C ASP A 359 -10.46 14.45 -0.99
N MET A 360 -9.66 15.45 -0.63
CA MET A 360 -8.19 15.36 -0.65
C MET A 360 -7.69 14.27 0.31
N VAL A 361 -8.24 14.19 1.52
CA VAL A 361 -7.87 13.12 2.47
C VAL A 361 -8.23 11.75 1.92
N TYR A 362 -9.41 11.59 1.31
CA TYR A 362 -9.83 10.33 0.69
C TYR A 362 -8.89 9.90 -0.44
N ILE A 363 -8.52 10.82 -1.33
CA ILE A 363 -7.59 10.56 -2.43
C ILE A 363 -6.23 10.14 -1.89
N THR A 364 -5.69 10.88 -0.93
CA THR A 364 -4.33 10.67 -0.43
C THR A 364 -4.18 9.41 0.42
N GLN A 365 -5.24 8.96 1.11
CA GLN A 365 -5.26 7.68 1.80
C GLN A 365 -5.05 6.49 0.85
N SER A 366 -5.52 6.60 -0.39
CA SER A 366 -5.36 5.56 -1.42
C SER A 366 -4.14 5.77 -2.31
N ALA A 367 -3.62 7.00 -2.40
CA ALA A 367 -2.58 7.36 -3.36
C ALA A 367 -1.31 6.51 -3.23
N GLY A 368 -0.80 6.30 -2.01
CA GLY A 368 0.42 5.53 -1.79
C GLY A 368 0.32 4.10 -2.32
N ARG A 369 -0.78 3.38 -2.00
CA ARG A 369 -0.98 2.00 -2.45
C ARG A 369 -1.18 1.90 -3.96
N ILE A 370 -1.94 2.83 -4.56
CA ILE A 370 -2.19 2.86 -6.01
C ILE A 370 -0.89 3.11 -6.78
N LEU A 371 -0.10 4.10 -6.36
CA LEU A 371 1.17 4.44 -7.01
C LEU A 371 2.20 3.32 -6.86
N ARG A 372 2.23 2.65 -5.70
CA ARG A 372 3.09 1.48 -5.49
C ARG A 372 2.67 0.32 -6.38
N ALA A 373 1.38 0.10 -6.56
CA ALA A 373 0.88 -0.91 -7.49
C ALA A 373 1.24 -0.58 -8.95
N LEU A 374 1.14 0.69 -9.37
CA LEU A 374 1.58 1.12 -10.71
C LEU A 374 3.09 0.89 -10.91
N PHE A 375 3.90 1.13 -9.88
CA PHE A 375 5.32 0.79 -9.89
C PHE A 375 5.53 -0.70 -10.14
N GLU A 376 4.89 -1.59 -9.38
CA GLU A 376 5.05 -3.03 -9.56
C GLU A 376 4.50 -3.53 -10.90
N ILE A 377 3.41 -2.94 -11.42
CA ILE A 377 2.91 -3.23 -12.77
C ILE A 377 3.95 -2.84 -13.83
N ALA A 378 4.60 -1.69 -13.68
CA ALA A 378 5.66 -1.26 -14.59
C ALA A 378 6.88 -2.20 -14.53
N VAL A 379 7.28 -2.63 -13.34
CA VAL A 379 8.32 -3.66 -13.13
C VAL A 379 7.92 -4.99 -13.77
N LEU A 380 6.70 -5.47 -13.53
CA LEU A 380 6.18 -6.72 -14.13
C LEU A 380 6.20 -6.68 -15.66
N ARG A 381 5.98 -5.49 -16.25
CA ARG A 381 6.01 -5.29 -17.71
C ARG A 381 7.42 -5.01 -18.26
N GLY A 382 8.44 -4.90 -17.42
CA GLY A 382 9.80 -4.62 -17.82
C GLY A 382 10.06 -3.17 -18.24
N TRP A 383 9.26 -2.20 -17.78
CA TRP A 383 9.34 -0.79 -18.16
C TRP A 383 10.08 0.03 -17.11
N SER A 384 11.40 0.14 -17.26
CA SER A 384 12.25 0.73 -16.24
C SER A 384 11.97 2.22 -16.00
N THR A 385 11.93 3.03 -17.03
CA THR A 385 11.69 4.48 -16.92
C THR A 385 10.34 4.78 -16.24
N LEU A 386 9.27 4.04 -16.60
CA LEU A 386 7.97 4.23 -15.97
C LEU A 386 7.98 3.78 -14.49
N ALA A 387 8.65 2.67 -14.19
CA ALA A 387 8.79 2.19 -12.81
C ALA A 387 9.45 3.26 -11.93
N GLN A 388 10.55 3.85 -12.39
CA GLN A 388 11.23 4.92 -11.65
C GLN A 388 10.31 6.12 -11.41
N ARG A 389 9.56 6.58 -12.42
CA ARG A 389 8.60 7.69 -12.28
C ARG A 389 7.49 7.38 -11.28
N CYS A 390 6.93 6.16 -11.32
CA CYS A 390 5.91 5.73 -10.36
C CYS A 390 6.45 5.70 -8.93
N LEU A 391 7.67 5.18 -8.73
CA LEU A 391 8.33 5.13 -7.42
C LEU A 391 8.61 6.55 -6.90
N THR A 392 9.12 7.43 -7.75
CA THR A 392 9.37 8.84 -7.39
C THR A 392 8.08 9.54 -6.98
N LEU A 393 6.99 9.37 -7.75
CA LEU A 393 5.69 9.94 -7.39
C LEU A 393 5.16 9.37 -6.07
N CYS A 394 5.34 8.08 -5.82
CA CYS A 394 4.99 7.46 -4.54
C CYS A 394 5.72 8.14 -3.37
N LYS A 395 7.02 8.37 -3.52
CA LYS A 395 7.85 9.07 -2.52
C LYS A 395 7.44 10.54 -2.35
N MET A 396 7.13 11.25 -3.45
CA MET A 396 6.61 12.62 -3.40
C MET A 396 5.33 12.73 -2.58
N VAL A 397 4.41 11.79 -2.75
CA VAL A 397 3.16 11.73 -1.97
C VAL A 397 3.44 11.42 -0.51
N SER A 398 4.32 10.46 -0.22
CA SER A 398 4.64 10.05 1.15
C SER A 398 5.29 11.17 1.97
N HIS A 399 6.17 11.94 1.36
CA HIS A 399 6.88 13.05 2.01
C HIS A 399 6.20 14.42 1.87
N GLN A 400 5.10 14.51 1.09
CA GLN A 400 4.48 15.79 0.72
C GLN A 400 5.52 16.78 0.19
N GLN A 401 6.29 16.34 -0.81
CA GLN A 401 7.43 17.06 -1.33
C GLN A 401 7.62 16.75 -2.81
N TRP A 402 7.88 17.78 -3.61
CA TRP A 402 8.24 17.62 -5.01
C TRP A 402 9.70 17.16 -5.15
N GLU A 403 9.97 16.37 -6.16
CA GLU A 403 11.33 15.89 -6.47
C GLU A 403 12.31 17.04 -6.75
N THR A 404 11.82 18.16 -7.26
CA THR A 404 12.61 19.36 -7.53
C THR A 404 13.06 20.13 -6.28
N GLN A 405 12.45 19.85 -5.13
CA GLN A 405 12.79 20.48 -3.86
C GLN A 405 13.97 19.79 -3.19
N SER A 406 14.67 20.51 -2.31
CA SER A 406 15.82 19.99 -1.59
C SER A 406 15.47 18.72 -0.78
N PRO A 407 16.21 17.60 -0.93
CA PRO A 407 15.96 16.37 -0.19
C PRO A 407 16.12 16.52 1.33
N LEU A 408 16.81 17.56 1.80
CA LEU A 408 16.95 17.85 3.22
C LEU A 408 15.62 18.21 3.92
N ARG A 409 14.58 18.52 3.14
CA ARG A 409 13.22 18.73 3.64
C ARG A 409 12.63 17.49 4.32
N GLN A 410 13.06 16.29 3.91
CA GLN A 410 12.57 15.01 4.43
C GLN A 410 12.84 14.81 5.93
N PHE A 411 13.86 15.46 6.47
CA PHE A 411 14.17 15.38 7.92
C PHE A 411 13.20 16.19 8.81
N GLY A 412 12.47 17.14 8.25
CA GLY A 412 11.47 17.93 9.00
C GLY A 412 12.03 18.87 10.08
N THR A 413 13.35 19.00 10.22
CA THR A 413 14.01 19.72 11.31
C THR A 413 14.53 21.11 10.91
N LEU A 414 14.47 21.47 9.63
CA LEU A 414 14.94 22.76 9.12
C LEU A 414 13.79 23.77 9.00
N PRO A 415 14.01 25.05 9.33
CA PRO A 415 13.05 26.11 9.09
C PRO A 415 12.68 26.27 7.61
N ALA A 416 11.45 26.69 7.36
CA ALA A 416 10.96 26.94 6.00
C ALA A 416 11.78 27.97 5.22
N SER A 417 12.34 28.99 5.89
CA SER A 417 13.22 30.01 5.31
C SER A 417 14.52 29.41 4.76
N VAL A 418 15.14 28.49 5.50
CA VAL A 418 16.35 27.75 5.09
C VAL A 418 16.06 26.86 3.90
N LEU A 419 14.98 26.07 3.99
CA LEU A 419 14.55 25.19 2.91
C LEU A 419 14.26 25.94 1.60
N LYS A 420 13.57 27.07 1.70
CA LYS A 420 13.28 27.91 0.50
C LYS A 420 14.56 28.47 -0.13
N ARG A 421 15.60 28.77 0.65
CA ARG A 421 16.89 29.21 0.10
C ARG A 421 17.61 28.07 -0.59
N LEU A 422 17.60 26.86 -0.02
CA LEU A 422 18.15 25.65 -0.64
C LEU A 422 17.43 25.33 -1.95
N ASP A 423 16.09 25.38 -1.98
CA ASP A 423 15.28 25.10 -3.18
C ASP A 423 15.59 26.08 -4.33
N ASN A 424 16.00 27.32 -4.03
CA ASN A 424 16.33 28.33 -5.04
C ASN A 424 17.78 28.26 -5.56
N LYS A 425 18.60 27.34 -5.08
CA LYS A 425 19.99 27.22 -5.53
C LYS A 425 20.09 26.22 -6.69
N PRO A 426 20.69 26.60 -7.82
CA PRO A 426 20.85 25.74 -8.99
C PRO A 426 22.03 24.77 -8.86
N ILE A 427 22.25 24.19 -7.68
CA ILE A 427 23.36 23.28 -7.40
C ILE A 427 22.79 21.87 -7.32
N PRO A 428 23.29 20.90 -8.13
CA PRO A 428 22.94 19.50 -8.02
C PRO A 428 23.23 18.96 -6.62
N PHE A 429 22.33 18.13 -6.10
CA PHE A 429 22.43 17.64 -4.72
C PHE A 429 23.69 16.81 -4.48
N GLU A 430 24.20 16.12 -5.50
CA GLU A 430 25.41 15.32 -5.45
C GLU A 430 26.64 16.15 -5.03
N ARG A 431 26.68 17.43 -5.37
CA ARG A 431 27.75 18.33 -4.95
C ARG A 431 27.74 18.69 -3.47
N TYR A 432 26.61 18.50 -2.79
CA TYR A 432 26.52 18.78 -1.35
C TYR A 432 27.39 17.84 -0.52
N TYR A 433 27.64 16.63 -1.01
CA TYR A 433 28.52 15.66 -0.35
C TYR A 433 29.98 16.13 -0.28
N ASP A 434 30.44 16.89 -1.26
CA ASP A 434 31.81 17.39 -1.35
C ASP A 434 32.03 18.76 -0.67
N MET A 435 30.95 19.39 -0.18
CA MET A 435 30.99 20.69 0.44
C MET A 435 31.36 20.60 1.92
N THR A 436 32.23 21.52 2.36
CA THR A 436 32.54 21.65 3.78
C THR A 436 31.33 22.25 4.56
N PRO A 437 31.26 22.05 5.89
CA PRO A 437 30.21 22.70 6.70
C PRO A 437 30.17 24.23 6.54
N VAL A 438 31.30 24.87 6.30
CA VAL A 438 31.40 26.33 6.07
C VAL A 438 30.76 26.70 4.72
N ASP A 439 31.06 25.94 3.66
CA ASP A 439 30.49 26.17 2.33
C ASP A 439 28.96 26.02 2.34
N LEU A 440 28.47 25.01 3.06
CA LEU A 440 27.02 24.76 3.21
C LEU A 440 26.32 25.89 3.99
N GLU A 441 26.99 26.45 5.00
CA GLU A 441 26.46 27.59 5.74
C GLU A 441 26.44 28.87 4.89
N GLU A 442 27.49 29.11 4.12
CA GLU A 442 27.59 30.24 3.19
C GLU A 442 26.57 30.13 2.04
N LEU A 443 26.35 28.90 1.54
CA LEU A 443 25.34 28.61 0.53
C LEU A 443 23.93 29.06 0.94
N VAL A 444 23.58 28.80 2.20
CA VAL A 444 22.26 29.17 2.75
C VAL A 444 22.20 30.65 3.12
N GLY A 445 23.32 31.23 3.54
CA GLY A 445 23.42 32.63 3.98
C GLY A 445 22.80 32.88 5.35
N THR A 446 23.47 33.65 6.18
CA THR A 446 23.12 33.88 7.58
C THR A 446 22.15 35.05 7.84
N ARG A 447 21.50 35.60 6.80
CA ARG A 447 20.62 36.77 6.95
C ARG A 447 19.41 36.46 7.83
N GLY A 448 19.50 36.79 9.12
CA GLY A 448 18.33 36.95 9.98
C GLY A 448 17.95 35.79 10.90
N GLU A 449 18.56 34.62 10.82
CA GLU A 449 18.30 33.50 11.72
C GLU A 449 19.61 32.94 12.29
N THR A 450 19.82 33.05 13.58
CA THR A 450 21.00 32.51 14.28
C THR A 450 20.73 31.05 14.65
N ILE A 451 20.78 30.13 13.69
CA ILE A 451 20.86 28.70 14.03
C ILE A 451 22.33 28.41 14.32
N LYS A 452 22.64 28.12 15.57
CA LYS A 452 23.99 27.73 15.96
C LYS A 452 24.40 26.48 15.20
N ASN A 453 25.58 26.49 14.58
CA ASN A 453 26.17 25.37 13.84
C ASN A 453 25.32 24.86 12.67
N LEU A 454 24.67 25.76 11.91
CA LEU A 454 23.82 25.40 10.79
C LEU A 454 24.60 24.57 9.73
N GLY A 455 25.83 24.96 9.39
CA GLY A 455 26.65 24.23 8.43
C GLY A 455 26.96 22.80 8.85
N ALA A 456 27.32 22.57 10.12
CA ALA A 456 27.56 21.23 10.64
C ALA A 456 26.29 20.38 10.65
N LYS A 457 25.13 20.99 10.97
CA LYS A 457 23.84 20.31 10.90
C LYS A 457 23.47 19.91 9.48
N LEU A 458 23.65 20.79 8.51
CA LEU A 458 23.40 20.51 7.10
C LEU A 458 24.32 19.40 6.59
N SER A 459 25.62 19.44 6.88
CA SER A 459 26.60 18.41 6.52
C SER A 459 26.20 17.04 7.09
N SER A 460 25.87 16.96 8.38
CA SER A 460 25.36 15.71 8.99
C SER A 460 24.11 15.20 8.31
N MET A 461 23.17 16.08 7.94
CA MET A 461 21.94 15.66 7.24
C MET A 461 22.23 15.17 5.82
N VAL A 462 23.15 15.78 5.08
CA VAL A 462 23.56 15.34 3.75
C VAL A 462 24.12 13.92 3.81
N HIS A 463 25.04 13.66 4.73
CA HIS A 463 25.66 12.35 4.90
C HIS A 463 24.74 11.27 5.46
N LYS A 464 23.58 11.65 6.00
CA LYS A 464 22.52 10.72 6.41
C LYS A 464 21.55 10.34 5.27
N ILE A 465 21.59 10.97 4.10
CA ILE A 465 20.75 10.52 2.98
C ILE A 465 21.27 9.19 2.45
N PRO A 466 20.41 8.13 2.38
CA PRO A 466 20.85 6.80 1.98
C PRO A 466 21.48 6.77 0.59
N ARG A 467 22.75 6.37 0.53
CA ARG A 467 23.52 6.20 -0.69
C ARG A 467 24.27 4.89 -0.62
N LEU A 468 24.28 4.11 -1.70
CA LEU A 468 25.05 2.87 -1.80
C LEU A 468 26.13 3.02 -2.85
N SER A 469 27.36 2.62 -2.51
CA SER A 469 28.40 2.35 -3.48
C SER A 469 28.23 0.94 -4.03
N ALA A 470 28.43 0.75 -5.32
CA ALA A 470 28.25 -0.51 -6.00
C ALA A 470 29.45 -0.84 -6.87
N GLU A 471 29.97 -2.06 -6.76
CA GLU A 471 30.98 -2.63 -7.64
C GLU A 471 30.42 -3.92 -8.25
N ALA A 472 30.47 -4.03 -9.58
CA ALA A 472 29.94 -5.18 -10.29
C ALA A 472 31.05 -6.00 -10.92
N THR A 473 31.16 -7.27 -10.55
CA THR A 473 32.00 -8.27 -11.21
C THR A 473 31.13 -9.10 -12.15
N ILE A 474 31.53 -9.22 -13.41
CA ILE A 474 30.77 -9.89 -14.45
C ILE A 474 31.50 -11.14 -14.95
N LEU A 475 30.72 -12.23 -15.11
CA LEU A 475 31.19 -13.48 -15.66
C LEU A 475 30.19 -14.00 -16.72
N PRO A 476 30.60 -14.14 -17.99
CA PRO A 476 29.73 -14.72 -18.99
C PRO A 476 29.61 -16.23 -18.77
N LEU A 477 28.43 -16.70 -18.41
CA LEU A 477 28.14 -18.14 -18.27
C LEU A 477 27.96 -18.79 -19.64
N THR A 478 27.25 -18.09 -20.51
CA THR A 478 27.05 -18.45 -21.93
C THR A 478 27.14 -17.18 -22.78
N ARG A 479 26.97 -17.32 -24.09
CA ARG A 479 26.90 -16.14 -24.99
C ARG A 479 25.67 -15.30 -24.79
N SER A 480 24.64 -15.83 -24.15
CA SER A 480 23.33 -15.18 -23.92
C SER A 480 22.99 -14.94 -22.45
N VAL A 481 23.86 -15.37 -21.52
CA VAL A 481 23.62 -15.23 -20.07
C VAL A 481 24.89 -14.74 -19.39
N LEU A 482 24.77 -13.64 -18.68
CA LEU A 482 25.80 -13.01 -17.88
C LEU A 482 25.49 -13.19 -16.39
N SER A 483 26.44 -13.72 -15.63
CA SER A 483 26.37 -13.67 -14.15
C SER A 483 26.96 -12.36 -13.67
N VAL A 484 26.29 -11.73 -12.74
CA VAL A 484 26.71 -10.49 -12.09
C VAL A 484 26.80 -10.74 -10.59
N GLU A 485 27.99 -10.53 -10.04
CA GLU A 485 28.21 -10.42 -8.61
C GLU A 485 28.32 -8.94 -8.25
N LEU A 486 27.38 -8.47 -7.45
CA LEU A 486 27.29 -7.08 -7.04
C LEU A 486 27.70 -6.93 -5.59
N ALA A 487 28.76 -6.17 -5.33
CA ALA A 487 29.19 -5.76 -4.00
C ALA A 487 28.53 -4.40 -3.67
N LEU A 488 27.72 -4.37 -2.61
CA LEU A 488 27.02 -3.19 -2.13
C LEU A 488 27.59 -2.75 -0.79
N THR A 489 28.02 -1.48 -0.70
CA THR A 489 28.53 -0.88 0.53
C THR A 489 27.77 0.39 0.82
N ALA A 490 27.33 0.60 2.07
CA ALA A 490 26.68 1.84 2.47
C ALA A 490 27.71 2.99 2.45
N ASP A 491 27.35 4.06 1.73
CA ASP A 491 28.13 5.30 1.60
C ASP A 491 27.34 6.45 2.25
N PHE A 492 26.87 6.22 3.47
CA PHE A 492 26.13 7.20 4.28
C PHE A 492 26.19 6.83 5.77
N ASP A 493 25.98 7.84 6.64
CA ASP A 493 25.94 7.66 8.09
C ASP A 493 24.62 7.02 8.50
N TYR A 494 24.61 5.73 8.79
CA TYR A 494 23.41 5.02 9.21
C TYR A 494 23.03 5.41 10.64
N ASP A 495 21.82 5.98 10.81
CA ASP A 495 21.26 6.39 12.10
C ASP A 495 19.90 5.69 12.30
N VAL A 496 19.80 4.85 13.33
CA VAL A 496 18.58 4.06 13.60
C VAL A 496 17.37 4.95 13.94
N GLU A 497 17.59 6.15 14.52
CA GLU A 497 16.49 7.09 14.83
C GLU A 497 15.90 7.71 13.55
N VAL A 498 16.72 7.89 12.52
CA VAL A 498 16.33 8.47 11.22
C VAL A 498 15.86 7.40 10.24
N HIS A 499 16.63 6.32 10.14
CA HIS A 499 16.43 5.28 9.12
C HIS A 499 15.62 4.08 9.60
N GLY A 500 15.41 3.95 10.92
CA GLY A 500 14.80 2.76 11.50
C GLY A 500 15.74 1.54 11.50
N PRO A 501 15.21 0.33 11.76
CA PRO A 501 16.00 -0.89 11.86
C PRO A 501 16.51 -1.42 10.52
N SER A 502 15.95 -0.95 9.40
CA SER A 502 16.32 -1.37 8.04
C SER A 502 15.90 -0.34 7.00
N GLN A 503 16.64 -0.30 5.87
CA GLN A 503 16.35 0.50 4.70
C GLN A 503 16.18 -0.38 3.47
N GLY A 504 15.10 -0.16 2.72
CA GLY A 504 14.81 -0.86 1.48
C GLY A 504 15.39 -0.14 0.26
N PHE A 505 15.88 -0.93 -0.69
CA PHE A 505 16.39 -0.46 -1.97
C PHE A 505 15.86 -1.34 -3.11
N HIS A 506 15.64 -0.72 -4.25
CA HIS A 506 15.30 -1.39 -5.50
C HIS A 506 16.53 -1.44 -6.39
N LEU A 507 16.94 -2.64 -6.76
CA LEU A 507 18.03 -2.90 -7.71
C LEU A 507 17.39 -3.16 -9.08
N LEU A 508 17.69 -2.30 -10.06
CA LEU A 508 17.18 -2.38 -11.41
C LEU A 508 18.35 -2.47 -12.38
N VAL A 509 18.41 -3.51 -13.21
CA VAL A 509 19.35 -3.59 -14.32
C VAL A 509 18.60 -3.27 -15.59
N GLU A 510 19.08 -2.25 -16.30
CA GLU A 510 18.49 -1.71 -17.53
C GLU A 510 19.38 -2.07 -18.72
N ASP A 511 18.75 -2.12 -19.89
CA ASP A 511 19.45 -2.25 -21.16
C ASP A 511 20.35 -1.04 -21.48
N GLY A 512 21.04 -1.08 -22.62
CA GLY A 512 21.94 -0.01 -23.05
C GLY A 512 21.27 1.34 -23.28
N ASP A 513 19.97 1.36 -23.53
CA ASP A 513 19.18 2.56 -23.76
C ASP A 513 18.44 3.04 -22.49
N GLY A 514 18.44 2.25 -21.43
CA GLY A 514 17.80 2.55 -20.15
C GLY A 514 16.26 2.44 -20.17
N GLU A 515 15.69 1.79 -21.17
CA GLU A 515 14.24 1.68 -21.33
C GLU A 515 13.70 0.35 -20.80
N GLN A 516 14.37 -0.76 -21.13
CA GLN A 516 13.95 -2.10 -20.76
C GLN A 516 14.60 -2.56 -19.45
N LEU A 517 13.78 -3.07 -18.55
CA LEU A 517 14.23 -3.68 -17.30
C LEU A 517 14.60 -5.15 -17.55
N LEU A 518 15.86 -5.50 -17.33
CA LEU A 518 16.41 -6.85 -17.53
C LEU A 518 16.39 -7.68 -16.24
N TYR A 519 16.56 -7.01 -15.10
CA TYR A 519 16.53 -7.64 -13.78
C TYR A 519 15.98 -6.67 -12.75
N TYR A 520 15.25 -7.21 -11.77
CA TYR A 520 14.73 -6.47 -10.64
C TYR A 520 14.82 -7.28 -9.36
N GLN A 521 15.28 -6.64 -8.29
CA GLN A 521 15.27 -7.20 -6.94
C GLN A 521 15.01 -6.11 -5.92
N TYR A 522 14.14 -6.41 -4.94
CA TYR A 522 14.03 -5.61 -3.73
C TYR A 522 15.04 -6.11 -2.70
N TRP A 523 15.92 -5.22 -2.25
CA TRP A 523 16.99 -5.55 -1.32
C TRP A 523 16.90 -4.70 -0.06
N VAL A 524 17.25 -5.25 1.11
CA VAL A 524 17.07 -4.61 2.41
C VAL A 524 18.39 -4.56 3.16
N LEU A 525 18.88 -3.35 3.43
CA LEU A 525 20.00 -3.09 4.31
C LEU A 525 19.50 -3.05 5.77
N LYS A 526 19.98 -3.96 6.60
CA LYS A 526 19.71 -3.95 8.04
C LYS A 526 20.77 -3.14 8.76
N ALA A 527 20.37 -2.37 9.81
CA ALA A 527 21.26 -1.52 10.59
C ALA A 527 22.55 -2.21 11.06
N ARG A 528 22.46 -3.48 11.48
CA ARG A 528 23.60 -4.27 11.97
C ARG A 528 24.66 -4.59 10.91
N TYR A 529 24.33 -4.45 9.62
CA TYR A 529 25.22 -4.73 8.50
C TYR A 529 25.56 -3.47 7.70
N ALA A 530 25.25 -2.28 8.22
CA ALA A 530 25.47 -1.04 7.52
C ALA A 530 26.95 -0.73 7.23
N GLU A 531 27.86 -1.25 8.06
CA GLU A 531 29.32 -1.07 7.89
C GLU A 531 29.98 -2.19 7.06
N GLU A 532 29.21 -3.23 6.67
CA GLU A 532 29.72 -4.40 5.97
C GLU A 532 29.34 -4.34 4.48
N THR A 533 30.25 -4.77 3.61
CA THR A 533 29.93 -4.99 2.19
C THR A 533 29.04 -6.22 2.04
N GLN A 534 27.91 -6.07 1.35
CA GLN A 534 26.95 -7.14 1.09
C GLN A 534 27.03 -7.57 -0.38
N TYR A 535 26.93 -8.87 -0.64
CA TYR A 535 27.01 -9.41 -1.99
C TYR A 535 25.66 -9.89 -2.47
N VAL A 536 25.32 -9.55 -3.72
CA VAL A 536 24.11 -9.98 -4.40
C VAL A 536 24.49 -10.61 -5.73
N ASN A 537 24.11 -11.87 -5.94
CA ASN A 537 24.41 -12.62 -7.16
C ASN A 537 23.13 -12.82 -7.97
N PHE A 538 23.19 -12.51 -9.26
CA PHE A 538 22.08 -12.69 -10.18
C PHE A 538 22.58 -12.89 -11.62
N THR A 539 21.66 -13.26 -12.50
CA THR A 539 21.94 -13.39 -13.93
C THR A 539 21.09 -12.44 -14.74
N VAL A 540 21.66 -11.94 -15.84
CA VAL A 540 20.95 -11.09 -16.81
C VAL A 540 21.13 -11.65 -18.22
N PRO A 541 20.15 -11.48 -19.11
CA PRO A 541 20.31 -11.85 -20.51
C PRO A 541 21.35 -10.97 -21.20
N LEU A 542 22.08 -11.53 -22.14
CA LEU A 542 22.99 -10.82 -23.01
C LEU A 542 22.49 -10.96 -24.45
N PHE A 543 22.22 -9.84 -25.09
CA PHE A 543 21.62 -9.81 -26.43
C PHE A 543 22.71 -9.82 -27.52
N ASP A 544 22.32 -10.28 -28.71
CA ASP A 544 23.13 -10.22 -29.93
C ASP A 544 22.41 -9.31 -30.95
N PRO A 545 23.01 -8.18 -31.40
CA PRO A 545 24.36 -7.72 -31.09
C PRO A 545 24.55 -7.27 -29.63
N MET A 546 25.75 -7.53 -29.09
CA MET A 546 26.09 -7.20 -27.71
C MET A 546 26.09 -5.67 -27.52
N PRO A 547 25.30 -5.13 -26.58
CA PRO A 547 25.32 -3.71 -26.27
C PRO A 547 26.66 -3.33 -25.62
N PRO A 548 27.05 -2.04 -25.62
CA PRO A 548 28.30 -1.59 -25.03
C PRO A 548 28.31 -1.69 -23.49
N GLN A 549 27.17 -1.60 -22.86
CA GLN A 549 27.00 -1.58 -21.42
C GLN A 549 25.54 -1.80 -21.00
N TYR A 550 25.33 -2.16 -19.73
CA TYR A 550 24.06 -2.06 -19.03
C TYR A 550 24.16 -1.05 -17.90
N PHE A 551 23.02 -0.56 -17.43
CA PHE A 551 22.94 0.34 -16.29
C PHE A 551 22.34 -0.40 -15.08
N LEU A 552 23.02 -0.34 -13.95
CA LEU A 552 22.48 -0.73 -12.66
C LEU A 552 22.02 0.54 -11.95
N ARG A 553 20.72 0.62 -11.64
CA ARG A 553 20.17 1.67 -10.80
C ARG A 553 19.80 1.11 -9.45
N ILE A 554 20.22 1.80 -8.42
CA ILE A 554 19.90 1.51 -7.02
C ILE A 554 19.08 2.66 -6.50
N LEU A 555 17.80 2.41 -6.23
CA LEU A 555 16.85 3.43 -5.80
C LEU A 555 16.41 3.14 -4.37
N SER A 556 16.46 4.13 -3.48
CA SER A 556 15.86 3.98 -2.15
C SER A 556 14.35 3.83 -2.28
N ASP A 557 13.78 2.93 -1.49
CA ASP A 557 12.33 2.70 -1.41
C ASP A 557 11.57 3.89 -0.82
N SER A 558 12.18 4.61 0.11
CA SER A 558 11.53 5.67 0.89
C SER A 558 12.08 7.07 0.66
N TRP A 559 13.36 7.23 0.32
CA TRP A 559 14.01 8.54 0.24
C TRP A 559 14.04 9.10 -1.18
N LEU A 560 13.64 10.38 -1.35
CA LEU A 560 13.81 11.15 -2.58
C LEU A 560 15.29 11.50 -2.78
N LYS A 561 15.75 11.49 -4.04
CA LYS A 561 17.14 11.75 -4.44
C LYS A 561 18.18 10.81 -3.81
N ALA A 562 17.76 9.72 -3.22
CA ALA A 562 18.61 8.65 -2.71
C ALA A 562 18.71 7.55 -3.78
N GLU A 563 19.56 7.79 -4.77
CA GLU A 563 19.74 6.91 -5.92
C GLU A 563 21.19 6.87 -6.36
N THR A 564 21.64 5.72 -6.85
CA THR A 564 22.98 5.52 -7.41
C THR A 564 22.86 4.81 -8.74
N THR A 565 23.64 5.25 -9.72
CA THR A 565 23.74 4.60 -11.03
C THR A 565 25.15 4.05 -11.20
N HIS A 566 25.26 2.75 -11.48
CA HIS A 566 26.53 2.09 -11.80
C HIS A 566 26.47 1.55 -13.23
N VAL A 567 27.58 1.67 -13.97
CA VAL A 567 27.68 1.22 -15.36
C VAL A 567 28.38 -0.14 -15.41
N ILE A 568 27.66 -1.15 -15.90
CA ILE A 568 28.21 -2.48 -16.17
C ILE A 568 28.75 -2.48 -17.61
N SER A 569 30.05 -2.26 -17.76
CA SER A 569 30.70 -2.13 -19.08
C SER A 569 31.15 -3.49 -19.65
N PHE A 570 30.90 -3.71 -20.93
CA PHE A 570 31.28 -4.93 -21.65
C PHE A 570 32.54 -4.81 -22.49
N ARG A 571 33.29 -3.70 -22.35
CA ARG A 571 34.50 -3.44 -23.18
C ARG A 571 35.59 -4.52 -23.08
N SER A 572 35.70 -5.15 -21.91
CA SER A 572 36.70 -6.21 -21.64
C SER A 572 36.08 -7.60 -21.56
N LEU A 573 34.79 -7.75 -21.91
CA LEU A 573 34.07 -9.00 -21.79
C LEU A 573 34.48 -9.95 -22.94
N ILE A 574 35.01 -11.10 -22.59
CA ILE A 574 35.33 -12.17 -23.53
C ILE A 574 34.23 -13.22 -23.43
N LEU A 575 33.48 -13.39 -24.52
CA LEU A 575 32.39 -14.36 -24.56
C LEU A 575 32.95 -15.79 -24.77
N PRO A 576 32.29 -16.81 -24.17
CA PRO A 576 32.61 -18.20 -24.45
C PRO A 576 32.46 -18.56 -25.94
N GLU A 577 33.09 -19.62 -26.36
CA GLU A 577 32.95 -20.11 -27.73
C GLU A 577 31.49 -20.38 -28.08
N LYS A 578 31.10 -20.10 -29.33
CA LYS A 578 29.72 -20.28 -29.78
C LYS A 578 29.28 -21.74 -29.73
N PHE A 579 30.21 -22.61 -30.01
CA PHE A 579 30.01 -24.03 -29.95
C PHE A 579 31.17 -24.63 -29.12
N PRO A 580 30.98 -24.78 -27.78
CA PRO A 580 31.98 -25.45 -26.97
C PRO A 580 32.19 -26.86 -27.49
N PRO A 581 33.41 -27.43 -27.36
CA PRO A 581 33.67 -28.80 -27.79
C PRO A 581 32.68 -29.73 -27.10
N HIS A 582 32.18 -30.69 -27.87
CA HIS A 582 31.28 -31.69 -27.30
C HIS A 582 32.00 -32.48 -26.20
N THR A 583 31.26 -32.81 -25.15
CA THR A 583 31.76 -33.74 -24.14
C THR A 583 32.05 -35.06 -24.84
N GLU A 584 33.31 -35.53 -24.77
CA GLU A 584 33.68 -36.82 -25.31
C GLU A 584 32.93 -37.92 -24.55
N LEU A 585 32.23 -38.75 -25.31
CA LEU A 585 31.59 -39.93 -24.74
C LEU A 585 32.62 -41.01 -24.48
N LEU A 586 32.44 -41.77 -23.41
CA LEU A 586 33.26 -42.93 -23.13
C LEU A 586 33.04 -44.00 -24.22
N ASP A 587 34.10 -44.68 -24.61
CA ASP A 587 34.01 -45.79 -25.58
C ASP A 587 33.45 -47.04 -24.87
N LEU A 588 32.18 -47.04 -24.65
CA LEU A 588 31.41 -48.11 -24.02
C LEU A 588 30.70 -48.95 -25.07
N GLN A 589 30.67 -50.24 -24.84
CA GLN A 589 29.79 -51.08 -25.66
C GLN A 589 28.31 -50.75 -25.41
N PRO A 590 27.48 -50.55 -26.47
CA PRO A 590 26.08 -50.25 -26.31
C PRO A 590 25.35 -51.27 -25.45
N LEU A 591 24.66 -50.84 -24.42
CA LEU A 591 23.90 -51.72 -23.55
C LEU A 591 22.70 -52.28 -24.31
N PRO A 592 22.45 -53.62 -24.27
CA PRO A 592 21.26 -54.21 -24.85
C PRO A 592 20.00 -53.84 -24.01
N LEU A 593 18.83 -53.94 -24.60
CA LEU A 593 17.55 -53.70 -23.90
C LEU A 593 17.38 -54.58 -22.65
N SER A 594 17.97 -55.76 -22.59
CA SER A 594 17.95 -56.62 -21.42
C SER A 594 18.63 -56.00 -20.17
N ALA A 595 19.41 -54.95 -20.33
CA ALA A 595 19.96 -54.18 -19.21
C ALA A 595 18.86 -53.45 -18.39
N LEU A 596 17.66 -53.30 -18.94
CA LEU A 596 16.52 -52.74 -18.19
C LEU A 596 16.02 -53.69 -17.07
N HIS A 597 16.37 -54.98 -17.09
CA HIS A 597 15.96 -55.99 -16.12
C HIS A 597 14.47 -56.01 -15.80
N ASN A 598 13.64 -55.54 -16.75
CA ASN A 598 12.19 -55.50 -16.61
C ASN A 598 11.52 -55.92 -17.96
N PRO A 599 10.94 -57.13 -18.02
CA PRO A 599 10.36 -57.64 -19.27
C PRO A 599 9.23 -56.78 -19.83
N GLN A 600 8.53 -56.03 -19.04
CA GLN A 600 7.47 -55.13 -19.50
C GLN A 600 8.07 -53.91 -20.21
N PHE A 601 9.16 -53.33 -19.70
CA PHE A 601 9.86 -52.20 -20.30
C PHE A 601 10.63 -52.66 -21.54
N GLU A 602 11.24 -53.82 -21.52
CA GLU A 602 11.91 -54.42 -22.68
C GLU A 602 10.91 -54.63 -23.86
N ALA A 603 9.69 -55.13 -23.57
CA ALA A 603 8.65 -55.36 -24.57
C ALA A 603 8.14 -54.05 -25.22
N LEU A 604 8.13 -52.94 -24.49
CA LEU A 604 7.73 -51.63 -25.02
C LEU A 604 8.65 -51.13 -26.13
N TYR A 605 9.95 -51.43 -26.04
CA TYR A 605 10.97 -50.92 -26.96
C TYR A 605 11.50 -51.98 -27.96
N ALA A 606 11.12 -53.26 -27.80
CA ALA A 606 11.65 -54.38 -28.55
C ALA A 606 11.42 -54.30 -30.09
N GLY A 607 10.52 -53.45 -30.54
CA GLY A 607 10.26 -53.22 -31.98
C GLY A 607 10.96 -52.00 -32.56
N GLU A 608 11.47 -51.10 -31.70
CA GLU A 608 11.99 -49.80 -32.10
C GLU A 608 13.51 -49.72 -31.99
N ILE A 609 14.09 -50.28 -30.92
CA ILE A 609 15.52 -50.23 -30.69
C ILE A 609 16.05 -51.60 -30.28
N THR A 610 17.31 -51.91 -30.65
CA THR A 610 18.00 -53.15 -30.28
C THR A 610 18.96 -52.96 -29.15
N SER A 611 19.53 -51.76 -28.99
CA SER A 611 20.46 -51.38 -27.93
C SER A 611 20.35 -49.89 -27.63
N LEU A 612 20.78 -49.49 -26.45
CA LEU A 612 20.87 -48.10 -26.06
C LEU A 612 21.96 -47.39 -26.86
N ASN A 613 21.77 -46.12 -27.18
CA ASN A 613 22.75 -45.31 -27.85
C ASN A 613 23.94 -44.97 -26.91
N PRO A 614 25.08 -44.43 -27.43
CA PRO A 614 26.25 -44.15 -26.60
C PRO A 614 25.97 -43.22 -25.38
N ILE A 615 25.15 -42.20 -25.55
CA ILE A 615 24.76 -41.31 -24.45
C ILE A 615 23.90 -42.06 -23.42
N GLN A 616 22.88 -42.77 -23.87
CA GLN A 616 22.02 -43.56 -22.98
C GLN A 616 22.81 -44.61 -22.23
N THR A 617 23.77 -45.28 -22.90
CA THR A 617 24.68 -46.27 -22.28
C THR A 617 25.51 -45.64 -21.18
N GLN A 618 26.11 -44.47 -21.44
CA GLN A 618 26.96 -43.77 -20.48
C GLN A 618 26.24 -43.30 -19.23
N VAL A 619 24.99 -42.80 -19.38
CA VAL A 619 24.22 -42.27 -18.25
C VAL A 619 23.30 -43.29 -17.61
N PHE A 620 23.20 -44.52 -18.15
CA PHE A 620 22.25 -45.54 -17.75
C PHE A 620 22.21 -45.79 -16.24
N GLN A 621 23.36 -46.03 -15.64
CA GLN A 621 23.49 -46.32 -14.23
C GLN A 621 23.02 -45.14 -13.35
N THR A 622 23.38 -43.93 -13.73
CA THR A 622 23.01 -42.73 -12.98
C THR A 622 21.51 -42.40 -13.07
N VAL A 623 20.88 -42.62 -14.24
CA VAL A 623 19.51 -42.24 -14.51
C VAL A 623 18.52 -43.36 -14.17
N TYR A 624 18.89 -44.61 -14.42
CA TYR A 624 17.99 -45.76 -14.28
C TYR A 624 18.15 -46.51 -12.96
N GLU A 625 19.38 -46.63 -12.45
CA GLU A 625 19.66 -47.42 -11.24
C GLU A 625 19.79 -46.55 -9.96
N SER A 626 19.85 -45.24 -10.10
CA SER A 626 20.02 -44.31 -8.96
C SER A 626 18.71 -43.64 -8.59
N ASP A 627 18.41 -43.53 -7.28
CA ASP A 627 17.29 -42.78 -6.73
C ASP A 627 17.62 -41.28 -6.51
N THR A 628 18.78 -40.83 -6.95
CA THR A 628 19.21 -39.43 -6.81
C THR A 628 18.68 -38.59 -7.96
N SER A 629 18.37 -37.31 -7.65
CA SER A 629 17.99 -36.33 -8.67
C SER A 629 19.17 -36.08 -9.62
N VAL A 630 18.92 -36.20 -10.92
CA VAL A 630 19.90 -35.94 -11.98
C VAL A 630 19.56 -34.62 -12.65
N LEU A 631 20.49 -33.66 -12.68
CA LEU A 631 20.37 -32.34 -13.30
C LEU A 631 21.15 -32.33 -14.62
#